data_5f6e5fe633b38393e22db0a24abf681a
#
_entry.id   5f6e5fe633b38393e22db0a24abf681a
#
_cell.length_a   1.000
_cell.length_b   1.000
_cell.length_c   1.000
_cell.angle_alpha   90.00
_cell.angle_beta   90.00
_cell.angle_gamma   90.00
#
_symmetry.space_group_name_H-M   'P 1'
#
loop_
_entity.id
_entity.type
_entity.pdbx_description
1 polymer ?
#
loop_
_entity_poly.entity_id
_entity_poly.type
_entity_poly.pdbx_seq_one_letter_code
_entity_poly.pdbx_strand_id
1 'polypeptide(L)'
;MKTSTFAPFAKPLYVMVKPVGAVCNLACDYCYYLEKANLYKDNLKHVMSDELLEKFIDEYINSQTMPQVLFTWHGGETLMRPLSFYKKAMELQKKYARGRTIDNCIQTNGTMLTDEWCEFFRENNWLVGVSIDGPQEFHDEYRKNKMGKPSFVKVMQGINLLKKHGVEWNAMAVINDFNADYPLDFYRFFKEIGCQYIQFAPIVERILSHEDGRHLASLAENKAGTLADFSITPEQWGNFLCALFDEWVKEDVGKYYVQIFDSTLANWMGEQPGICTMAKTCGHAGVMEFNGDVYSCDHFVFPEYKLGNIYSKTLVEMMHSERQHNFGNMKYQSLPTQCKECEFLFACNGECPKNRFSQTAEGEPGLNYLCKGHYQFFKHVAPYMDFMKNELMNQRPPANIMEALKNGDLKIEY
;
A
#
# COMPACT_ATOMS: atom_id res chain seq x y z
N MET A 1 -19.18 -5.06 -32.85
CA MET A 1 -19.17 -4.82 -31.39
C MET A 1 -19.23 -6.18 -30.72
N LYS A 2 -18.13 -6.66 -30.14
CA LYS A 2 -18.16 -7.86 -29.29
C LYS A 2 -18.66 -7.41 -27.90
N THR A 3 -19.87 -7.77 -27.56
CA THR A 3 -20.43 -7.65 -26.23
C THR A 3 -19.64 -8.60 -25.32
N SER A 4 -18.77 -8.08 -24.47
CA SER A 4 -18.16 -8.89 -23.42
C SER A 4 -19.24 -9.20 -22.39
N THR A 5 -19.65 -10.46 -22.32
CA THR A 5 -20.51 -10.97 -21.26
C THR A 5 -19.65 -11.09 -20.00
N PHE A 6 -19.70 -10.06 -19.13
CA PHE A 6 -19.13 -10.16 -17.80
C PHE A 6 -19.98 -11.11 -16.95
N ALA A 7 -19.31 -12.01 -16.24
CA ALA A 7 -19.97 -12.79 -15.21
C ALA A 7 -20.55 -11.84 -14.14
N PRO A 8 -21.78 -12.02 -13.66
CA PRO A 8 -22.46 -11.11 -12.75
C PRO A 8 -21.79 -10.94 -11.38
N PHE A 9 -20.71 -11.67 -11.12
CA PHE A 9 -19.89 -11.62 -9.89
C PHE A 9 -18.43 -11.25 -10.13
N ALA A 10 -18.10 -10.61 -11.25
CA ALA A 10 -16.74 -10.15 -11.51
C ALA A 10 -16.34 -9.10 -10.46
N LYS A 11 -15.17 -9.30 -9.82
CA LYS A 11 -14.60 -8.31 -8.94
C LYS A 11 -14.30 -7.02 -9.71
N PRO A 12 -14.43 -5.83 -9.08
CA PRO A 12 -14.08 -4.58 -9.75
C PRO A 12 -12.60 -4.62 -10.15
N LEU A 13 -12.34 -4.11 -11.34
CA LEU A 13 -10.97 -3.96 -11.83
C LEU A 13 -10.33 -2.77 -11.13
N TYR A 14 -9.12 -2.96 -10.62
CA TYR A 14 -8.37 -1.89 -9.96
C TYR A 14 -7.02 -1.73 -10.63
N VAL A 15 -6.74 -0.52 -11.13
CA VAL A 15 -5.46 -0.14 -11.72
C VAL A 15 -5.06 1.22 -11.19
N MET A 16 -3.98 1.25 -10.44
CA MET A 16 -3.30 2.46 -9.99
C MET A 16 -2.61 3.12 -11.17
N VAL A 17 -2.64 4.43 -11.26
CA VAL A 17 -2.01 5.18 -12.36
C VAL A 17 -0.88 6.06 -11.88
N LYS A 18 0.23 6.08 -12.65
CA LYS A 18 1.45 6.85 -12.35
C LYS A 18 1.74 7.90 -13.42
N PRO A 19 1.15 9.10 -13.30
CA PRO A 19 1.24 10.13 -14.35
C PRO A 19 2.65 10.68 -14.60
N VAL A 20 3.57 10.45 -13.65
CA VAL A 20 4.98 10.90 -13.71
C VAL A 20 5.97 9.74 -13.59
N GLY A 21 5.48 8.48 -13.62
CA GLY A 21 6.34 7.32 -13.38
C GLY A 21 7.10 7.43 -12.07
N ALA A 22 8.41 7.22 -12.11
CA ALA A 22 9.29 7.27 -10.95
C ALA A 22 9.85 8.68 -10.63
N VAL A 23 9.45 9.72 -11.37
CA VAL A 23 9.98 11.08 -11.12
C VAL A 23 9.46 11.61 -9.79
N CYS A 24 10.39 12.04 -8.92
CA CYS A 24 10.11 12.59 -7.60
C CYS A 24 11.03 13.77 -7.30
N ASN A 25 10.56 14.68 -6.46
CA ASN A 25 11.36 15.78 -5.92
C ASN A 25 12.17 15.38 -4.67
N LEU A 26 11.86 14.23 -4.07
CA LEU A 26 12.64 13.59 -3.02
C LEU A 26 13.53 12.47 -3.58
N ALA A 27 14.49 12.02 -2.77
CA ALA A 27 15.36 10.88 -2.99
C ALA A 27 15.49 10.09 -1.68
N CYS A 28 14.38 9.48 -1.25
CA CYS A 28 14.36 8.68 -0.03
C CYS A 28 15.25 7.45 -0.19
N ASP A 29 16.13 7.17 0.79
CA ASP A 29 17.17 6.14 0.70
C ASP A 29 16.59 4.73 0.50
N TYR A 30 15.39 4.47 1.00
CA TYR A 30 14.70 3.18 0.88
C TYR A 30 13.72 3.09 -0.31
N CYS A 31 13.62 4.12 -1.16
CA CYS A 31 12.58 4.15 -2.19
C CYS A 31 12.82 3.12 -3.30
N TYR A 32 12.07 2.03 -3.27
CA TYR A 32 12.11 0.96 -4.27
C TYR A 32 11.67 1.42 -5.67
N TYR A 33 11.03 2.59 -5.76
CA TYR A 33 10.42 3.05 -7.02
C TYR A 33 11.35 3.96 -7.84
N LEU A 34 12.29 4.65 -7.24
CA LEU A 34 13.20 5.58 -7.96
C LEU A 34 13.97 4.90 -9.09
N GLU A 35 14.41 3.66 -8.88
CA GLU A 35 15.16 2.89 -9.88
C GLU A 35 14.31 2.49 -11.10
N LYS A 36 12.97 2.51 -10.98
CA LYS A 36 12.06 2.20 -12.09
C LYS A 36 12.19 3.22 -13.25
N ALA A 37 12.76 4.39 -13.00
CA ALA A 37 13.16 5.33 -14.06
C ALA A 37 14.10 4.69 -15.09
N ASN A 38 14.93 3.72 -14.66
CA ASN A 38 15.88 3.02 -15.52
C ASN A 38 15.20 2.13 -16.58
N LEU A 39 13.94 1.72 -16.37
CA LEU A 39 13.16 0.96 -17.35
C LEU A 39 12.76 1.80 -18.57
N TYR A 40 12.82 3.14 -18.46
CA TYR A 40 12.32 4.08 -19.43
C TYR A 40 13.36 5.14 -19.84
N LYS A 41 14.64 4.74 -19.91
CA LYS A 41 15.78 5.65 -20.21
C LYS A 41 15.61 6.43 -21.53
N ASP A 42 14.91 5.84 -22.50
CA ASP A 42 14.68 6.45 -23.81
C ASP A 42 13.54 7.50 -23.80
N ASN A 43 12.74 7.56 -22.73
CA ASN A 43 11.64 8.51 -22.59
C ASN A 43 11.95 9.54 -21.48
N LEU A 44 12.75 10.52 -21.81
CA LEU A 44 13.26 11.52 -20.86
C LEU A 44 12.18 12.38 -20.17
N LYS A 45 10.96 12.43 -20.70
CA LYS A 45 9.91 13.29 -20.12
C LYS A 45 9.16 12.65 -18.96
N HIS A 46 9.06 11.31 -18.91
CA HIS A 46 8.34 10.57 -17.87
C HIS A 46 6.97 11.18 -17.49
N VAL A 47 6.23 11.64 -18.48
CA VAL A 47 4.99 12.41 -18.29
C VAL A 47 3.88 11.82 -19.14
N MET A 48 2.77 11.48 -18.51
CA MET A 48 1.56 11.02 -19.20
C MET A 48 1.02 12.12 -20.12
N SER A 49 0.75 11.77 -21.37
CA SER A 49 0.12 12.69 -22.32
C SER A 49 -1.38 12.86 -22.02
N ASP A 50 -1.94 13.96 -22.52
CA ASP A 50 -3.37 14.23 -22.41
C ASP A 50 -4.22 13.19 -23.18
N GLU A 51 -3.71 12.69 -24.30
CA GLU A 51 -4.32 11.63 -25.08
C GLU A 51 -4.38 10.32 -24.28
N LEU A 52 -3.28 9.94 -23.62
CA LEU A 52 -3.23 8.75 -22.76
C LEU A 52 -4.13 8.90 -21.56
N LEU A 53 -4.19 10.09 -20.96
CA LEU A 53 -5.10 10.38 -19.84
C LEU A 53 -6.55 10.16 -20.25
N GLU A 54 -7.00 10.69 -21.40
CA GLU A 54 -8.35 10.53 -21.89
C GLU A 54 -8.66 9.05 -22.21
N LYS A 55 -7.74 8.37 -22.89
CA LYS A 55 -7.88 6.94 -23.18
C LYS A 55 -7.99 6.11 -21.91
N PHE A 56 -7.14 6.34 -20.93
CA PHE A 56 -7.18 5.62 -19.66
C PHE A 56 -8.50 5.83 -18.93
N ILE A 57 -8.96 7.07 -18.81
CA ILE A 57 -10.18 7.39 -18.06
C ILE A 57 -11.40 6.75 -18.71
N ASP A 58 -11.56 6.88 -20.04
CA ASP A 58 -12.68 6.26 -20.76
C ASP A 58 -12.66 4.74 -20.60
N GLU A 59 -11.50 4.12 -20.80
CA GLU A 59 -11.37 2.68 -20.74
C GLU A 59 -11.53 2.15 -19.32
N TYR A 60 -10.94 2.81 -18.32
CA TYR A 60 -11.02 2.39 -16.93
C TYR A 60 -12.43 2.45 -16.38
N ILE A 61 -13.19 3.53 -16.66
CA ILE A 61 -14.60 3.63 -16.28
C ILE A 61 -15.42 2.59 -17.01
N ASN A 62 -15.15 2.37 -18.31
CA ASN A 62 -15.90 1.43 -19.12
C ASN A 62 -15.68 -0.04 -18.71
N SER A 63 -14.51 -0.34 -18.16
CA SER A 63 -14.15 -1.68 -17.69
C SER A 63 -14.76 -2.05 -16.32
N GLN A 64 -15.35 -1.09 -15.61
CA GLN A 64 -15.91 -1.33 -14.29
C GLN A 64 -17.29 -1.98 -14.33
N THR A 65 -17.53 -2.91 -13.41
CA THR A 65 -18.81 -3.58 -13.20
C THR A 65 -19.64 -2.96 -12.08
N MET A 66 -18.99 -2.16 -11.21
CA MET A 66 -19.61 -1.53 -10.04
C MET A 66 -20.10 -0.11 -10.35
N PRO A 67 -21.12 0.38 -9.63
CA PRO A 67 -21.62 1.75 -9.79
C PRO A 67 -20.64 2.83 -9.28
N GLN A 68 -19.68 2.44 -8.44
CA GLN A 68 -18.65 3.31 -7.89
C GLN A 68 -17.30 2.96 -8.49
N VAL A 69 -16.54 3.96 -8.93
CA VAL A 69 -15.23 3.82 -9.58
C VAL A 69 -14.21 4.67 -8.84
N LEU A 70 -13.21 4.02 -8.26
CA LEU A 70 -12.11 4.69 -7.56
C LEU A 70 -10.90 4.85 -8.48
N PHE A 71 -10.46 6.07 -8.67
CA PHE A 71 -9.17 6.40 -9.29
C PHE A 71 -8.10 6.59 -8.22
N THR A 72 -6.99 5.90 -8.36
CA THR A 72 -5.83 6.02 -7.47
C THR A 72 -4.64 6.59 -8.24
N TRP A 73 -4.27 7.81 -7.89
CA TRP A 73 -3.15 8.54 -8.46
C TRP A 73 -1.92 8.35 -7.59
N HIS A 74 -0.89 7.76 -8.16
CA HIS A 74 0.34 7.43 -7.47
C HIS A 74 1.56 7.75 -8.36
N GLY A 75 2.78 7.40 -7.95
CA GLY A 75 3.98 7.56 -8.76
C GLY A 75 5.21 7.83 -7.91
N GLY A 76 6.16 8.54 -8.46
CA GLY A 76 7.22 9.17 -7.70
C GLY A 76 6.62 10.26 -6.80
N GLU A 77 6.40 11.46 -7.35
CA GLU A 77 5.59 12.49 -6.69
C GLU A 77 4.50 12.98 -7.64
N THR A 78 3.26 12.68 -7.32
CA THR A 78 2.09 12.95 -8.16
C THR A 78 1.86 14.45 -8.37
N LEU A 79 2.16 15.28 -7.37
CA LEU A 79 1.99 16.75 -7.47
C LEU A 79 3.05 17.43 -8.35
N MET A 80 4.01 16.69 -8.91
CA MET A 80 4.86 17.19 -10.00
C MET A 80 4.08 17.34 -11.32
N ARG A 81 2.91 16.72 -11.46
CA ARG A 81 1.95 17.13 -12.48
C ARG A 81 1.25 18.41 -12.02
N PRO A 82 1.06 19.40 -12.92
CA PRO A 82 0.37 20.62 -12.55
C PRO A 82 -1.10 20.36 -12.24
N LEU A 83 -1.71 21.20 -11.40
CA LEU A 83 -3.12 21.10 -11.02
C LEU A 83 -4.07 21.06 -12.22
N SER A 84 -3.71 21.74 -13.32
CA SER A 84 -4.49 21.72 -14.58
C SER A 84 -4.65 20.31 -15.17
N PHE A 85 -3.69 19.42 -14.95
CA PHE A 85 -3.80 18.01 -15.36
C PHE A 85 -4.92 17.30 -14.61
N TYR A 86 -5.03 17.50 -13.30
CA TYR A 86 -6.08 16.86 -12.48
C TYR A 86 -7.44 17.52 -12.70
N LYS A 87 -7.50 18.83 -12.95
CA LYS A 87 -8.73 19.51 -13.39
C LYS A 87 -9.24 18.89 -14.70
N LYS A 88 -8.34 18.66 -15.67
CA LYS A 88 -8.68 17.95 -16.91
C LYS A 88 -9.11 16.50 -16.67
N ALA A 89 -8.45 15.78 -15.75
CA ALA A 89 -8.87 14.43 -15.38
C ALA A 89 -10.31 14.41 -14.86
N MET A 90 -10.70 15.37 -13.98
CA MET A 90 -12.07 15.52 -13.49
C MET A 90 -13.08 15.80 -14.59
N GLU A 91 -12.74 16.66 -15.55
CA GLU A 91 -13.61 16.93 -16.72
C GLU A 91 -13.83 15.67 -17.55
N LEU A 92 -12.77 14.89 -17.82
CA LEU A 92 -12.84 13.64 -18.54
C LEU A 92 -13.62 12.56 -17.76
N GLN A 93 -13.40 12.44 -16.46
CA GLN A 93 -14.16 11.55 -15.58
C GLN A 93 -15.66 11.87 -15.65
N LYS A 94 -16.03 13.14 -15.57
CA LYS A 94 -17.42 13.59 -15.71
C LYS A 94 -17.98 13.25 -17.10
N LYS A 95 -17.20 13.48 -18.17
CA LYS A 95 -17.58 13.17 -19.55
C LYS A 95 -17.88 11.67 -19.74
N TYR A 96 -17.08 10.81 -19.12
CA TYR A 96 -17.16 9.35 -19.31
C TYR A 96 -17.85 8.60 -18.16
N ALA A 97 -18.38 9.27 -17.14
CA ALA A 97 -18.95 8.65 -15.92
C ALA A 97 -20.07 7.64 -16.20
N ARG A 98 -20.88 7.85 -17.24
CA ARG A 98 -21.97 6.93 -17.63
C ARG A 98 -22.90 6.56 -16.47
N GLY A 99 -23.18 7.52 -15.58
CA GLY A 99 -24.03 7.34 -14.41
C GLY A 99 -23.33 6.70 -13.20
N ARG A 100 -22.03 6.47 -13.25
CA ARG A 100 -21.24 5.98 -12.10
C ARG A 100 -20.81 7.13 -11.20
N THR A 101 -20.67 6.82 -9.92
CA THR A 101 -20.00 7.70 -8.95
C THR A 101 -18.49 7.54 -9.11
N ILE A 102 -17.78 8.65 -9.22
CA ILE A 102 -16.32 8.65 -9.40
C ILE A 102 -15.68 9.24 -8.14
N ASP A 103 -14.82 8.44 -7.52
CA ASP A 103 -13.99 8.84 -6.39
C ASP A 103 -12.53 8.92 -6.81
N ASN A 104 -11.79 9.81 -6.14
CA ASN A 104 -10.37 9.98 -6.39
C ASN A 104 -9.58 9.94 -5.09
N CYS A 105 -8.48 9.20 -5.09
CA CYS A 105 -7.46 9.30 -4.05
C CYS A 105 -6.09 9.53 -4.67
N ILE A 106 -5.25 10.27 -3.97
CA ILE A 106 -3.90 10.63 -4.42
C ILE A 106 -2.89 10.37 -3.32
N GLN A 107 -1.77 9.74 -3.68
CA GLN A 107 -0.64 9.55 -2.77
C GLN A 107 0.43 10.59 -3.06
N THR A 108 0.87 11.32 -2.05
CA THR A 108 1.90 12.36 -2.15
C THR A 108 2.87 12.32 -0.98
N ASN A 109 4.08 12.83 -1.19
CA ASN A 109 5.01 13.10 -0.11
C ASN A 109 4.68 14.39 0.68
N GLY A 110 3.63 15.11 0.30
CA GLY A 110 3.11 16.29 0.99
C GLY A 110 3.93 17.57 0.86
N THR A 111 5.14 17.52 0.32
CA THR A 111 6.06 18.68 0.29
C THR A 111 5.69 19.77 -0.72
N MET A 112 4.78 19.46 -1.66
CA MET A 112 4.35 20.36 -2.74
C MET A 112 2.89 20.84 -2.56
N LEU A 113 2.24 20.53 -1.45
CA LEU A 113 0.91 20.99 -1.15
C LEU A 113 0.87 22.52 -0.99
N THR A 114 -0.16 23.14 -1.54
CA THR A 114 -0.45 24.59 -1.46
C THR A 114 -1.92 24.80 -1.13
N ASP A 115 -2.32 26.02 -0.79
CA ASP A 115 -3.73 26.35 -0.58
C ASP A 115 -4.57 25.98 -1.81
N GLU A 116 -4.10 26.29 -3.05
CA GLU A 116 -4.83 25.95 -4.28
C GLU A 116 -5.05 24.44 -4.46
N TRP A 117 -4.06 23.60 -4.12
CA TRP A 117 -4.21 22.14 -4.12
C TRP A 117 -5.25 21.69 -3.10
N CYS A 118 -5.20 22.22 -1.88
CA CYS A 118 -6.12 21.83 -0.82
C CYS A 118 -7.56 22.28 -1.11
N GLU A 119 -7.77 23.46 -1.68
CA GLU A 119 -9.06 23.92 -2.17
C GLU A 119 -9.63 22.95 -3.22
N PHE A 120 -8.83 22.61 -4.22
CA PHE A 120 -9.23 21.64 -5.24
C PHE A 120 -9.62 20.28 -4.65
N PHE A 121 -8.82 19.73 -3.74
CA PHE A 121 -9.12 18.44 -3.11
C PHE A 121 -10.41 18.51 -2.28
N ARG A 122 -10.60 19.58 -1.52
CA ARG A 122 -11.78 19.78 -0.69
C ARG A 122 -13.05 19.92 -1.53
N GLU A 123 -13.02 20.73 -2.58
CA GLU A 123 -14.16 20.97 -3.46
C GLU A 123 -14.60 19.71 -4.23
N ASN A 124 -13.67 18.81 -4.51
CA ASN A 124 -13.91 17.60 -5.30
C ASN A 124 -13.92 16.32 -4.45
N ASN A 125 -13.91 16.43 -3.12
CA ASN A 125 -13.94 15.30 -2.17
C ASN A 125 -12.83 14.24 -2.43
N TRP A 126 -11.60 14.70 -2.67
CA TRP A 126 -10.46 13.79 -2.83
C TRP A 126 -9.94 13.32 -1.48
N LEU A 127 -9.56 12.04 -1.40
CA LEU A 127 -8.78 11.51 -0.29
C LEU A 127 -7.28 11.68 -0.58
N VAL A 128 -6.56 12.27 0.36
CA VAL A 128 -5.11 12.52 0.22
C VAL A 128 -4.32 11.62 1.15
N GLY A 129 -3.58 10.65 0.60
CA GLY A 129 -2.59 9.89 1.33
C GLY A 129 -1.28 10.68 1.43
N VAL A 130 -0.80 10.91 2.65
CA VAL A 130 0.46 11.61 2.89
C VAL A 130 1.52 10.66 3.41
N SER A 131 2.67 10.66 2.75
CA SER A 131 3.82 9.85 3.17
C SER A 131 4.56 10.52 4.33
N ILE A 132 4.49 9.94 5.54
CA ILE A 132 5.19 10.43 6.74
C ILE A 132 5.51 9.27 7.68
N ASP A 133 6.75 9.16 8.15
CA ASP A 133 7.26 7.99 8.87
C ASP A 133 7.32 8.15 10.39
N GLY A 134 6.56 9.10 10.95
CA GLY A 134 6.53 9.38 12.38
C GLY A 134 7.15 10.75 12.74
N PRO A 135 7.67 10.93 13.96
CA PRO A 135 8.37 12.12 14.41
C PRO A 135 9.50 12.55 13.46
N GLN A 136 9.96 13.80 13.61
CA GLN A 136 10.94 14.39 12.70
C GLN A 136 12.20 13.54 12.53
N GLU A 137 12.75 13.05 13.62
CA GLU A 137 13.96 12.22 13.60
C GLU A 137 13.78 10.91 12.84
N PHE A 138 12.61 10.27 12.94
CA PHE A 138 12.31 9.04 12.20
C PHE A 138 12.12 9.33 10.71
N HIS A 139 11.38 10.39 10.39
CA HIS A 139 11.10 10.78 9.03
C HIS A 139 12.37 11.24 8.28
N ASP A 140 13.16 12.10 8.90
CA ASP A 140 14.32 12.74 8.27
C ASP A 140 15.53 11.81 8.15
N GLU A 141 15.52 10.65 8.83
CA GLU A 141 16.57 9.64 8.67
C GLU A 141 16.68 9.17 7.21
N TYR A 142 15.56 8.86 6.57
CA TYR A 142 15.55 8.29 5.21
C TYR A 142 14.82 9.16 4.18
N ARG A 143 13.87 10.02 4.57
CA ARG A 143 13.12 10.86 3.62
C ARG A 143 13.80 12.20 3.38
N LYS A 144 14.75 12.19 2.47
CA LYS A 144 15.58 13.35 2.10
C LYS A 144 15.26 13.80 0.68
N ASN A 145 15.52 15.07 0.41
CA ASN A 145 15.47 15.58 -0.96
C ASN A 145 16.75 15.20 -1.74
N LYS A 146 16.78 15.51 -3.06
CA LYS A 146 17.91 15.21 -3.94
C LYS A 146 19.25 15.85 -3.53
N MET A 147 19.24 16.80 -2.58
CA MET A 147 20.42 17.43 -2.01
C MET A 147 20.77 16.87 -0.62
N GLY A 148 20.14 15.76 -0.22
CA GLY A 148 20.33 15.14 1.10
C GLY A 148 19.73 15.93 2.29
N LYS A 149 18.88 16.95 2.02
CA LYS A 149 18.26 17.76 3.08
C LYS A 149 16.96 17.10 3.59
N PRO A 150 16.65 17.23 4.90
CA PRO A 150 15.46 16.70 5.52
C PRO A 150 14.17 17.28 4.91
N SER A 151 13.07 16.51 4.98
CA SER A 151 11.79 16.89 4.38
C SER A 151 10.64 17.09 5.37
N PHE A 152 10.76 16.66 6.62
CA PHE A 152 9.71 16.65 7.63
C PHE A 152 8.96 17.98 7.78
N VAL A 153 9.70 19.09 7.92
CA VAL A 153 9.07 20.41 8.10
C VAL A 153 8.13 20.76 6.94
N LYS A 154 8.52 20.44 5.70
CA LYS A 154 7.68 20.67 4.51
C LYS A 154 6.45 19.77 4.48
N VAL A 155 6.61 18.51 4.87
CA VAL A 155 5.49 17.56 4.96
C VAL A 155 4.48 18.04 6.00
N MET A 156 4.94 18.46 7.17
CA MET A 156 4.06 19.01 8.22
C MET A 156 3.36 20.32 7.81
N GLN A 157 4.03 21.18 7.03
CA GLN A 157 3.36 22.33 6.41
C GLN A 157 2.22 21.88 5.49
N GLY A 158 2.46 20.86 4.65
CA GLY A 158 1.43 20.27 3.79
C GLY A 158 0.25 19.67 4.57
N ILE A 159 0.53 18.90 5.62
CA ILE A 159 -0.50 18.33 6.51
C ILE A 159 -1.33 19.46 7.17
N ASN A 160 -0.68 20.51 7.64
CA ASN A 160 -1.37 21.66 8.23
C ASN A 160 -2.27 22.38 7.22
N LEU A 161 -1.88 22.46 5.93
CA LEU A 161 -2.75 22.99 4.88
C LEU A 161 -3.96 22.07 4.64
N LEU A 162 -3.78 20.75 4.57
CA LEU A 162 -4.92 19.82 4.44
C LEU A 162 -5.92 20.01 5.61
N LYS A 163 -5.41 20.09 6.84
CA LYS A 163 -6.24 20.34 8.03
C LYS A 163 -6.93 21.69 7.99
N LYS A 164 -6.22 22.76 7.60
CA LYS A 164 -6.79 24.12 7.45
C LYS A 164 -7.97 24.15 6.49
N HIS A 165 -7.89 23.43 5.38
CA HIS A 165 -8.93 23.37 4.36
C HIS A 165 -9.98 22.28 4.59
N GLY A 166 -9.86 21.46 5.63
CA GLY A 166 -10.76 20.34 5.92
C GLY A 166 -10.76 19.27 4.85
N VAL A 167 -9.59 18.99 4.26
CA VAL A 167 -9.39 17.89 3.29
C VAL A 167 -9.29 16.58 4.05
N GLU A 168 -9.96 15.54 3.59
CA GLU A 168 -9.79 14.19 4.13
C GLU A 168 -8.41 13.63 3.75
N TRP A 169 -7.70 13.11 4.76
CA TRP A 169 -6.36 12.58 4.56
C TRP A 169 -6.05 11.39 5.47
N ASN A 170 -5.13 10.56 5.02
CA ASN A 170 -4.54 9.48 5.80
C ASN A 170 -3.02 9.54 5.77
N ALA A 171 -2.37 8.88 6.70
CA ALA A 171 -0.93 8.71 6.71
C ALA A 171 -0.53 7.36 6.12
N MET A 172 0.54 7.37 5.32
CA MET A 172 1.26 6.19 4.88
C MET A 172 2.69 6.27 5.38
N ALA A 173 3.10 5.33 6.22
CA ALA A 173 4.44 5.27 6.79
C ALA A 173 5.21 4.03 6.34
N VAL A 174 6.52 4.13 6.35
CA VAL A 174 7.44 3.00 6.20
C VAL A 174 8.05 2.68 7.56
N ILE A 175 7.94 1.42 7.99
CA ILE A 175 8.62 0.92 9.18
C ILE A 175 9.95 0.32 8.73
N ASN A 176 11.02 0.87 9.25
CA ASN A 176 12.41 0.57 8.91
C ASN A 176 13.20 0.18 10.17
N ASP A 177 14.48 -0.12 10.01
CA ASP A 177 15.39 -0.52 11.11
C ASP A 177 15.46 0.50 12.24
N PHE A 178 15.31 1.81 11.94
CA PHE A 178 15.45 2.88 12.91
C PHE A 178 14.16 3.14 13.70
N ASN A 179 13.00 3.32 13.04
CA ASN A 179 11.77 3.67 13.73
C ASN A 179 11.04 2.45 14.34
N ALA A 180 11.40 1.23 13.94
CA ALA A 180 10.79 0.01 14.45
C ALA A 180 10.97 -0.21 15.95
N ASP A 181 12.03 0.35 16.55
CA ASP A 181 12.32 0.22 17.98
C ASP A 181 11.52 1.20 18.85
N TYR A 182 10.72 2.09 18.23
CA TYR A 182 9.97 3.14 18.92
C TYR A 182 8.46 3.13 18.58
N PRO A 183 7.75 1.99 18.74
CA PRO A 183 6.35 1.83 18.31
C PRO A 183 5.40 2.82 18.97
N LEU A 184 5.61 3.15 20.25
CA LEU A 184 4.73 4.05 21.01
C LEU A 184 4.94 5.51 20.62
N ASP A 185 6.19 5.93 20.39
CA ASP A 185 6.48 7.30 19.93
C ASP A 185 5.95 7.51 18.51
N PHE A 186 6.08 6.47 17.65
CA PHE A 186 5.46 6.43 16.33
C PHE A 186 3.94 6.61 16.43
N TYR A 187 3.25 5.82 17.24
CA TYR A 187 1.80 5.84 17.33
C TYR A 187 1.26 7.13 17.94
N ARG A 188 1.86 7.61 19.03
CA ARG A 188 1.47 8.86 19.70
C ARG A 188 1.63 10.07 18.80
N PHE A 189 2.68 10.11 18.00
CA PHE A 189 2.86 11.16 17.01
C PHE A 189 1.66 11.29 16.08
N PHE A 190 1.12 10.19 15.53
CA PHE A 190 -0.04 10.26 14.66
C PHE A 190 -1.29 10.73 15.39
N LYS A 191 -1.45 10.37 16.65
CA LYS A 191 -2.54 10.90 17.50
C LYS A 191 -2.38 12.41 17.73
N GLU A 192 -1.18 12.89 18.00
CA GLU A 192 -0.87 14.31 18.23
C GLU A 192 -1.12 15.16 16.99
N ILE A 193 -0.75 14.69 15.82
CA ILE A 193 -1.05 15.40 14.57
C ILE A 193 -2.50 15.24 14.10
N GLY A 194 -3.33 14.47 14.83
CA GLY A 194 -4.75 14.25 14.53
C GLY A 194 -5.01 13.36 13.32
N CYS A 195 -4.13 12.40 13.03
CA CYS A 195 -4.32 11.41 11.98
C CYS A 195 -5.11 10.22 12.50
N GLN A 196 -6.34 10.05 12.04
CA GLN A 196 -7.20 8.93 12.47
C GLN A 196 -7.00 7.66 11.64
N TYR A 197 -6.46 7.75 10.43
CA TYR A 197 -6.29 6.63 9.50
C TYR A 197 -4.81 6.42 9.21
N ILE A 198 -4.24 5.36 9.79
CA ILE A 198 -2.81 5.08 9.73
C ILE A 198 -2.58 3.81 8.92
N GLN A 199 -1.80 3.93 7.86
CA GLN A 199 -1.29 2.81 7.09
C GLN A 199 0.23 2.78 7.23
N PHE A 200 0.78 1.59 7.38
CA PHE A 200 2.23 1.41 7.36
C PHE A 200 2.61 0.05 6.80
N ALA A 201 3.80 0.00 6.25
CA ALA A 201 4.36 -1.23 5.69
C ALA A 201 5.82 -1.39 6.14
N PRO A 202 6.24 -2.62 6.46
CA PRO A 202 7.65 -2.90 6.76
C PRO A 202 8.46 -2.79 5.47
N ILE A 203 9.61 -2.13 5.55
CA ILE A 203 10.55 -2.11 4.44
C ILE A 203 11.50 -3.30 4.54
N VAL A 204 11.56 -4.09 3.50
CA VAL A 204 12.51 -5.19 3.32
C VAL A 204 12.99 -5.14 1.88
N GLU A 205 14.22 -4.69 1.69
CA GLU A 205 14.82 -4.60 0.37
C GLU A 205 16.15 -5.36 0.33
N ARG A 206 16.50 -5.86 -0.84
CA ARG A 206 17.78 -6.48 -1.08
C ARG A 206 18.50 -5.72 -2.17
N ILE A 207 19.78 -5.52 -1.95
CA ILE A 207 20.65 -4.73 -2.80
C ILE A 207 21.65 -5.66 -3.49
N LEU A 208 21.73 -5.53 -4.81
CA LEU A 208 22.81 -6.07 -5.63
C LEU A 208 23.91 -5.01 -5.74
N SER A 209 25.15 -5.42 -5.57
CA SER A 209 26.31 -4.58 -5.85
C SER A 209 26.74 -4.80 -7.29
N HIS A 210 26.69 -3.76 -8.10
CA HIS A 210 27.19 -3.72 -9.48
C HIS A 210 28.33 -2.72 -9.61
N GLU A 211 29.10 -2.79 -10.68
CA GLU A 211 30.19 -1.83 -10.98
C GLU A 211 29.70 -0.39 -11.12
N ASP A 212 28.44 -0.19 -11.52
CA ASP A 212 27.78 1.10 -11.72
C ASP A 212 26.96 1.56 -10.50
N GLY A 213 27.02 0.85 -9.37
CA GLY A 213 26.37 1.22 -8.13
C GLY A 213 25.53 0.10 -7.47
N ARG A 214 24.70 0.52 -6.49
CA ARG A 214 23.76 -0.37 -5.78
C ARG A 214 22.41 -0.37 -6.50
N HIS A 215 21.88 -1.55 -6.79
CA HIS A 215 20.56 -1.72 -7.39
C HIS A 215 19.70 -2.64 -6.54
N LEU A 216 18.38 -2.35 -6.47
CA LEU A 216 17.45 -3.25 -5.80
C LEU A 216 17.29 -4.54 -6.59
N ALA A 217 17.36 -5.67 -5.89
CA ALA A 217 17.19 -6.97 -6.50
C ALA A 217 15.76 -7.18 -6.99
N SER A 218 15.59 -7.60 -8.24
CA SER A 218 14.32 -8.11 -8.73
C SER A 218 13.97 -9.45 -8.09
N LEU A 219 12.73 -9.92 -8.22
CA LEU A 219 12.35 -11.24 -7.73
C LEU A 219 13.10 -12.38 -8.44
N ALA A 220 13.42 -12.21 -9.72
CA ALA A 220 14.21 -13.19 -10.48
C ALA A 220 15.64 -13.31 -9.93
N GLU A 221 16.18 -12.22 -9.38
CA GLU A 221 17.51 -12.13 -8.76
C GLU A 221 17.48 -12.43 -7.26
N ASN A 222 16.40 -12.96 -6.78
CA ASN A 222 16.08 -13.12 -5.35
C ASN A 222 17.07 -13.98 -4.54
N LYS A 223 17.95 -14.74 -5.19
CA LYS A 223 19.00 -15.54 -4.53
C LYS A 223 20.33 -14.81 -4.37
N ALA A 224 20.53 -13.71 -5.11
CA ALA A 224 21.72 -12.87 -5.03
C ALA A 224 21.35 -11.52 -4.42
N GLY A 225 22.10 -10.98 -3.53
CA GLY A 225 21.85 -9.68 -2.91
C GLY A 225 21.87 -9.74 -1.39
N THR A 226 22.38 -8.70 -0.80
CA THR A 226 22.41 -8.50 0.66
C THR A 226 21.21 -7.69 1.09
N LEU A 227 20.71 -7.97 2.29
CA LEU A 227 19.66 -7.17 2.89
C LEU A 227 20.16 -5.72 3.04
N ALA A 228 19.32 -4.75 2.67
CA ALA A 228 19.64 -3.34 2.84
C ALA A 228 19.65 -2.96 4.33
N ASP A 229 20.57 -2.09 4.72
CA ASP A 229 20.78 -1.69 6.13
C ASP A 229 19.52 -1.08 6.76
N PHE A 230 18.70 -0.41 5.98
CA PHE A 230 17.42 0.17 6.43
C PHE A 230 16.28 -0.86 6.55
N SER A 231 16.50 -2.13 6.20
CA SER A 231 15.45 -3.15 6.28
C SER A 231 15.19 -3.56 7.71
N ILE A 232 13.91 -3.66 8.05
CA ILE A 232 13.47 -4.12 9.38
C ILE A 232 13.76 -5.61 9.57
N THR A 233 14.11 -6.00 10.78
CA THR A 233 14.26 -7.42 11.14
C THR A 233 12.91 -8.07 11.51
N PRO A 234 12.80 -9.41 11.42
CA PRO A 234 11.59 -10.12 11.87
C PRO A 234 11.21 -9.84 13.33
N GLU A 235 12.20 -9.75 14.21
CA GLU A 235 12.01 -9.46 15.63
C GLU A 235 11.50 -8.04 15.86
N GLN A 236 12.10 -7.05 15.21
CA GLN A 236 11.63 -5.66 15.28
C GLN A 236 10.17 -5.56 14.80
N TRP A 237 9.85 -6.23 13.67
CA TRP A 237 8.49 -6.20 13.14
C TRP A 237 7.45 -6.78 14.10
N GLY A 238 7.73 -7.94 14.70
CA GLY A 238 6.85 -8.56 15.68
C GLY A 238 6.67 -7.69 16.93
N ASN A 239 7.77 -7.18 17.47
CA ASN A 239 7.76 -6.32 18.65
C ASN A 239 7.01 -5.00 18.39
N PHE A 240 7.27 -4.37 17.23
CA PHE A 240 6.59 -3.14 16.83
C PHE A 240 5.07 -3.32 16.76
N LEU A 241 4.62 -4.37 16.08
CA LEU A 241 3.18 -4.65 15.94
C LEU A 241 2.50 -4.96 17.27
N CYS A 242 3.12 -5.81 18.11
CA CYS A 242 2.55 -6.17 19.41
C CYS A 242 2.44 -4.94 20.33
N ALA A 243 3.51 -4.16 20.46
CA ALA A 243 3.51 -2.98 21.35
C ALA A 243 2.51 -1.90 20.89
N LEU A 244 2.41 -1.66 19.58
CA LEU A 244 1.45 -0.71 19.03
C LEU A 244 0.01 -1.22 19.21
N PHE A 245 -0.23 -2.51 19.01
CA PHE A 245 -1.53 -3.13 19.22
C PHE A 245 -1.97 -3.04 20.69
N ASP A 246 -1.08 -3.30 21.64
CA ASP A 246 -1.36 -3.20 23.07
C ASP A 246 -1.77 -1.80 23.52
N GLU A 247 -1.24 -0.76 22.88
CA GLU A 247 -1.67 0.61 23.12
C GLU A 247 -3.03 0.89 22.49
N TRP A 248 -3.20 0.50 21.21
CA TRP A 248 -4.42 0.73 20.44
C TRP A 248 -5.65 0.02 21.03
N VAL A 249 -5.50 -1.24 21.45
CA VAL A 249 -6.64 -2.06 21.89
C VAL A 249 -7.25 -1.57 23.21
N LYS A 250 -6.49 -0.83 24.02
CA LYS A 250 -6.95 -0.31 25.33
C LYS A 250 -7.92 0.84 25.23
N GLU A 251 -7.72 1.74 24.25
CA GLU A 251 -8.44 3.04 24.23
C GLU A 251 -8.92 3.50 22.85
N ASP A 252 -8.43 2.90 21.76
CA ASP A 252 -8.51 3.48 20.43
C ASP A 252 -9.34 2.68 19.42
N VAL A 253 -9.86 1.51 19.78
CA VAL A 253 -10.71 0.69 18.89
C VAL A 253 -11.96 1.49 18.47
N GLY A 254 -12.13 1.66 17.15
CA GLY A 254 -13.21 2.46 16.57
C GLY A 254 -13.02 3.98 16.63
N LYS A 255 -11.86 4.46 17.12
CA LYS A 255 -11.50 5.89 17.14
C LYS A 255 -10.31 6.17 16.23
N TYR A 256 -9.31 5.31 16.23
CA TYR A 256 -8.16 5.33 15.35
C TYR A 256 -8.11 4.04 14.55
N TYR A 257 -7.97 4.16 13.24
CA TYR A 257 -8.00 3.05 12.31
C TYR A 257 -6.58 2.74 11.85
N VAL A 258 -6.08 1.60 12.31
CA VAL A 258 -4.77 1.08 11.92
C VAL A 258 -5.00 -0.05 10.92
N GLN A 259 -4.72 0.19 9.66
CA GLN A 259 -5.12 -0.68 8.55
C GLN A 259 -4.76 -2.15 8.75
N ILE A 260 -3.59 -2.46 9.30
CA ILE A 260 -3.18 -3.85 9.52
C ILE A 260 -4.02 -4.53 10.62
N PHE A 261 -4.47 -3.80 11.64
CA PHE A 261 -5.31 -4.35 12.70
C PHE A 261 -6.74 -4.60 12.21
N ASP A 262 -7.29 -3.64 11.46
CA ASP A 262 -8.61 -3.79 10.84
C ASP A 262 -8.62 -4.95 9.84
N SER A 263 -7.56 -5.08 9.03
CA SER A 263 -7.39 -6.19 8.08
C SER A 263 -7.19 -7.54 8.79
N THR A 264 -6.54 -7.54 9.95
CA THR A 264 -6.42 -8.74 10.78
C THR A 264 -7.80 -9.18 11.29
N LEU A 265 -8.59 -8.27 11.82
CA LEU A 265 -9.94 -8.57 12.27
C LEU A 265 -10.84 -9.06 11.11
N ALA A 266 -10.73 -8.45 9.93
CA ALA A 266 -11.44 -8.91 8.74
C ALA A 266 -11.11 -10.39 8.41
N ASN A 267 -9.83 -10.77 8.44
CA ASN A 267 -9.42 -12.16 8.24
C ASN A 267 -9.97 -13.11 9.33
N TRP A 268 -10.01 -12.66 10.60
CA TRP A 268 -10.65 -13.42 11.69
C TRP A 268 -12.15 -13.63 11.46
N MET A 269 -12.81 -12.66 10.85
CA MET A 269 -14.22 -12.76 10.43
C MET A 269 -14.44 -13.63 9.19
N GLY A 270 -13.37 -14.02 8.48
CA GLY A 270 -13.44 -14.72 7.19
C GLY A 270 -13.76 -13.79 6.02
N GLU A 271 -13.64 -12.47 6.23
CA GLU A 271 -13.88 -11.45 5.22
C GLU A 271 -12.61 -11.12 4.44
N GLN A 272 -12.76 -10.38 3.35
CA GLN A 272 -11.62 -9.94 2.54
C GLN A 272 -10.83 -8.86 3.31
N PRO A 273 -9.52 -9.04 3.53
CA PRO A 273 -8.70 -8.01 4.16
C PRO A 273 -8.57 -6.79 3.26
N GLY A 274 -8.50 -5.61 3.86
CA GLY A 274 -8.31 -4.34 3.15
C GLY A 274 -6.93 -4.19 2.50
N ILE A 275 -5.98 -5.08 2.79
CA ILE A 275 -4.62 -5.08 2.25
C ILE A 275 -4.30 -6.39 1.51
N CYS A 276 -3.64 -6.24 0.35
CA CYS A 276 -3.32 -7.39 -0.51
C CYS A 276 -2.29 -8.34 0.10
N THR A 277 -1.44 -7.86 1.01
CA THR A 277 -0.41 -8.68 1.66
C THR A 277 -1.04 -9.79 2.50
N MET A 278 -2.18 -9.54 3.13
CA MET A 278 -2.92 -10.50 3.94
C MET A 278 -4.00 -11.27 3.16
N ALA A 279 -4.20 -10.98 1.87
CA ALA A 279 -5.13 -11.71 1.01
C ALA A 279 -4.52 -13.03 0.52
N LYS A 280 -5.37 -14.03 0.25
CA LYS A 280 -4.95 -15.36 -0.24
C LYS A 280 -4.25 -15.31 -1.61
N THR A 281 -4.66 -14.39 -2.48
CA THR A 281 -4.11 -14.23 -3.83
C THR A 281 -3.62 -12.80 -4.06
N CYS A 282 -2.70 -12.63 -5.01
CA CYS A 282 -2.28 -11.33 -5.56
C CYS A 282 -3.06 -10.96 -6.82
N GLY A 283 -2.60 -9.94 -7.55
CA GLY A 283 -3.08 -9.60 -8.89
C GLY A 283 -4.41 -8.84 -8.94
N HIS A 284 -4.93 -8.38 -7.79
CA HIS A 284 -6.16 -7.59 -7.73
C HIS A 284 -5.94 -6.11 -8.07
N ALA A 285 -4.71 -5.63 -7.88
CA ALA A 285 -4.31 -4.25 -8.13
C ALA A 285 -3.17 -4.21 -9.14
N GLY A 286 -3.47 -3.84 -10.39
CA GLY A 286 -2.48 -3.54 -11.41
C GLY A 286 -1.94 -2.12 -11.26
N VAL A 287 -0.91 -1.80 -12.02
CA VAL A 287 -0.37 -0.44 -12.11
C VAL A 287 -0.14 -0.07 -13.57
N MET A 288 -0.50 1.14 -13.94
CA MET A 288 -0.24 1.71 -15.25
C MET A 288 0.76 2.85 -15.15
N GLU A 289 1.82 2.74 -15.94
CA GLU A 289 2.87 3.75 -16.07
C GLU A 289 2.44 4.92 -16.99
N PHE A 290 3.19 6.02 -16.89
CA PHE A 290 2.97 7.26 -17.65
C PHE A 290 2.96 7.10 -19.19
N ASN A 291 3.47 5.98 -19.70
CA ASN A 291 3.51 5.65 -21.14
C ASN A 291 2.43 4.63 -21.56
N GLY A 292 1.54 4.23 -20.63
CA GLY A 292 0.47 3.28 -20.86
C GLY A 292 0.84 1.81 -20.67
N ASP A 293 2.05 1.51 -20.25
CA ASP A 293 2.45 0.15 -19.86
C ASP A 293 1.76 -0.27 -18.58
N VAL A 294 1.19 -1.48 -18.57
CA VAL A 294 0.47 -2.06 -17.43
C VAL A 294 1.25 -3.25 -16.88
N TYR A 295 1.39 -3.27 -15.57
CA TYR A 295 2.09 -4.33 -14.84
C TYR A 295 1.16 -5.00 -13.80
N SER A 296 1.55 -6.21 -13.40
CA SER A 296 0.76 -7.04 -12.49
C SER A 296 0.54 -6.42 -11.10
N CYS A 297 1.50 -5.64 -10.61
CA CYS A 297 1.48 -5.04 -9.28
C CYS A 297 2.52 -3.91 -9.19
N ASP A 298 2.33 -2.96 -8.28
CA ASP A 298 3.23 -1.84 -8.04
C ASP A 298 4.64 -2.27 -7.59
N HIS A 299 4.75 -3.28 -6.75
CA HIS A 299 6.03 -3.85 -6.34
C HIS A 299 6.74 -4.64 -7.45
N PHE A 300 6.00 -5.01 -8.50
CA PHE A 300 6.47 -5.89 -9.57
C PHE A 300 6.51 -5.15 -10.92
N VAL A 301 6.94 -3.90 -10.91
CA VAL A 301 7.21 -3.15 -12.13
C VAL A 301 8.59 -3.56 -12.66
N PHE A 302 8.59 -4.69 -13.37
CA PHE A 302 9.74 -5.28 -14.05
C PHE A 302 9.28 -5.86 -15.40
N PRO A 303 10.14 -5.98 -16.40
CA PRO A 303 9.77 -6.46 -17.75
C PRO A 303 9.01 -7.79 -17.74
N GLU A 304 9.40 -8.71 -16.86
CA GLU A 304 8.79 -10.04 -16.71
C GLU A 304 7.37 -10.01 -16.14
N TYR A 305 6.92 -8.90 -15.52
CA TYR A 305 5.57 -8.73 -14.99
C TYR A 305 4.72 -7.73 -15.78
N LYS A 306 5.21 -7.30 -16.94
CA LYS A 306 4.46 -6.45 -17.85
C LYS A 306 3.34 -7.24 -18.52
N LEU A 307 2.11 -6.76 -18.38
CA LEU A 307 0.91 -7.38 -18.97
C LEU A 307 0.68 -6.94 -20.42
N GLY A 308 1.05 -5.69 -20.71
CA GLY A 308 0.90 -5.09 -22.02
C GLY A 308 0.95 -3.57 -21.98
N ASN A 309 0.38 -2.94 -23.01
CA ASN A 309 0.23 -1.50 -23.10
C ASN A 309 -1.20 -1.17 -23.53
N ILE A 310 -1.80 -0.14 -22.95
CA ILE A 310 -3.21 0.24 -23.16
C ILE A 310 -3.53 0.64 -24.60
N TYR A 311 -2.52 0.96 -25.42
CA TYR A 311 -2.71 1.21 -26.85
C TYR A 311 -2.89 -0.07 -27.70
N SER A 312 -2.47 -1.21 -27.16
CA SER A 312 -2.49 -2.49 -27.88
C SER A 312 -3.47 -3.52 -27.30
N LYS A 313 -3.79 -3.40 -26.00
CA LYS A 313 -4.71 -4.30 -25.28
C LYS A 313 -5.57 -3.49 -24.31
N THR A 314 -6.80 -3.93 -24.09
CA THR A 314 -7.66 -3.31 -23.08
C THR A 314 -7.20 -3.66 -21.66
N LEU A 315 -7.58 -2.83 -20.68
CA LEU A 315 -7.30 -3.11 -19.26
C LEU A 315 -7.95 -4.44 -18.83
N VAL A 316 -9.14 -4.75 -19.35
CA VAL A 316 -9.84 -6.02 -19.08
C VAL A 316 -9.04 -7.22 -19.60
N GLU A 317 -8.56 -7.16 -20.85
CA GLU A 317 -7.73 -8.23 -21.41
C GLU A 317 -6.44 -8.44 -20.64
N MET A 318 -5.82 -7.37 -20.15
CA MET A 318 -4.59 -7.43 -19.37
C MET A 318 -4.82 -7.97 -17.96
N MET A 319 -5.76 -7.40 -17.22
CA MET A 319 -6.02 -7.75 -15.82
C MET A 319 -6.73 -9.09 -15.63
N HIS A 320 -7.43 -9.60 -16.67
CA HIS A 320 -8.03 -10.94 -16.68
C HIS A 320 -7.26 -11.94 -17.54
N SER A 321 -6.02 -11.62 -17.92
CA SER A 321 -5.16 -12.55 -18.66
C SER A 321 -4.79 -13.77 -17.81
N GLU A 322 -4.49 -14.89 -18.46
CA GLU A 322 -3.94 -16.08 -17.82
C GLU A 322 -2.64 -15.74 -17.03
N ARG A 323 -1.80 -14.84 -17.60
CA ARG A 323 -0.60 -14.35 -16.94
C ARG A 323 -0.89 -13.69 -15.61
N GLN A 324 -1.91 -12.81 -15.54
CA GLN A 324 -2.30 -12.14 -14.30
C GLN A 324 -2.93 -13.12 -13.30
N HIS A 325 -3.72 -14.06 -13.77
CA HIS A 325 -4.25 -15.14 -12.92
C HIS A 325 -3.13 -16.00 -12.31
N ASN A 326 -2.16 -16.39 -13.12
CA ASN A 326 -1.01 -17.17 -12.65
C ASN A 326 -0.17 -16.40 -11.64
N PHE A 327 0.07 -15.09 -11.89
CA PHE A 327 0.70 -14.20 -10.91
C PHE A 327 -0.08 -14.15 -9.59
N GLY A 328 -1.40 -14.03 -9.65
CA GLY A 328 -2.24 -14.01 -8.45
C GLY A 328 -2.20 -15.30 -7.64
N ASN A 329 -2.34 -16.43 -8.33
CA ASN A 329 -2.39 -17.75 -7.72
C ASN A 329 -1.02 -18.21 -7.19
N MET A 330 0.08 -17.77 -7.80
CA MET A 330 1.43 -18.06 -7.36
C MET A 330 1.63 -17.74 -5.88
N LYS A 331 0.96 -16.71 -5.37
CA LYS A 331 1.05 -16.33 -3.96
C LYS A 331 0.72 -17.48 -3.01
N TYR A 332 -0.35 -18.24 -3.27
CA TYR A 332 -0.74 -19.39 -2.45
C TYR A 332 0.00 -20.66 -2.86
N GLN A 333 0.18 -20.88 -4.15
CA GLN A 333 0.77 -22.11 -4.68
C GLN A 333 2.24 -22.30 -4.29
N SER A 334 3.01 -21.19 -4.17
CA SER A 334 4.43 -21.20 -3.81
C SER A 334 4.70 -21.19 -2.31
N LEU A 335 3.68 -21.36 -1.47
CA LEU A 335 3.86 -21.44 -0.02
C LEU A 335 4.60 -22.73 0.36
N PRO A 336 5.63 -22.64 1.23
CA PRO A 336 6.28 -23.83 1.80
C PRO A 336 5.31 -24.60 2.72
N THR A 337 5.66 -25.86 3.01
CA THR A 337 4.88 -26.74 3.86
C THR A 337 4.63 -26.13 5.23
N GLN A 338 5.64 -25.55 5.86
CA GLN A 338 5.52 -24.81 7.12
C GLN A 338 4.39 -23.77 7.10
N CYS A 339 4.21 -23.03 6.00
CA CYS A 339 3.12 -22.05 5.88
C CYS A 339 1.75 -22.72 5.74
N LYS A 340 1.67 -23.83 4.98
CA LYS A 340 0.41 -24.56 4.74
C LYS A 340 -0.12 -25.24 6.01
N GLU A 341 0.75 -25.60 6.93
CA GLU A 341 0.44 -26.22 8.21
C GLU A 341 0.33 -25.20 9.37
N CYS A 342 0.61 -23.93 9.10
CA CYS A 342 0.57 -22.87 10.11
C CYS A 342 -0.87 -22.56 10.54
N GLU A 343 -1.11 -22.53 11.85
CA GLU A 343 -2.41 -22.17 12.45
C GLU A 343 -2.92 -20.78 12.06
N PHE A 344 -2.01 -19.84 11.72
CA PHE A 344 -2.32 -18.49 11.26
C PHE A 344 -2.29 -18.31 9.74
N LEU A 345 -2.30 -19.40 8.95
CA LEU A 345 -2.33 -19.29 7.51
C LEU A 345 -3.51 -18.44 7.01
N PHE A 346 -4.67 -18.59 7.64
CA PHE A 346 -5.89 -17.85 7.28
C PHE A 346 -5.75 -16.33 7.41
N ALA A 347 -4.90 -15.86 8.33
CA ALA A 347 -4.65 -14.45 8.59
C ALA A 347 -3.45 -13.92 7.79
N CYS A 348 -2.35 -14.69 7.74
CA CYS A 348 -1.08 -14.32 7.13
C CYS A 348 -1.08 -14.50 5.60
N ASN A 349 -1.61 -15.64 5.12
CA ASN A 349 -1.53 -16.05 3.71
C ASN A 349 -0.12 -15.97 3.10
N GLY A 350 0.92 -16.12 3.95
CA GLY A 350 2.33 -16.02 3.59
C GLY A 350 2.80 -14.62 3.19
N GLU A 351 2.02 -13.60 3.45
CA GLU A 351 2.28 -12.19 3.21
C GLU A 351 2.73 -11.89 1.74
N CYS A 352 3.48 -10.82 1.47
CA CYS A 352 3.86 -10.42 0.12
C CYS A 352 4.93 -11.36 -0.47
N PRO A 353 4.74 -11.92 -1.68
CA PRO A 353 5.74 -12.74 -2.34
C PRO A 353 7.10 -12.05 -2.54
N LYS A 354 7.13 -10.71 -2.59
CA LYS A 354 8.36 -9.92 -2.66
C LYS A 354 9.33 -10.26 -1.52
N ASN A 355 8.80 -10.53 -0.33
CA ASN A 355 9.60 -10.79 0.87
C ASN A 355 9.88 -12.30 1.11
N ARG A 356 9.54 -13.19 0.18
CA ARG A 356 9.67 -14.66 0.32
C ARG A 356 11.00 -15.20 -0.20
N PHE A 357 12.07 -14.74 0.35
CA PHE A 357 13.43 -15.17 -0.01
C PHE A 357 14.14 -15.98 1.07
N SER A 358 13.47 -16.25 2.20
CA SER A 358 14.00 -17.10 3.26
C SER A 358 13.65 -18.57 3.04
N GLN A 359 14.26 -19.43 3.86
CA GLN A 359 14.02 -20.88 3.88
C GLN A 359 13.42 -21.27 5.22
N THR A 360 12.64 -22.36 5.23
CA THR A 360 12.20 -23.02 6.47
C THR A 360 13.37 -23.67 7.19
N ALA A 361 13.15 -24.14 8.40
CA ALA A 361 14.17 -24.88 9.17
C ALA A 361 14.63 -26.16 8.45
N GLU A 362 13.75 -26.75 7.64
CA GLU A 362 14.01 -27.93 6.81
C GLU A 362 14.65 -27.60 5.46
N GLY A 363 14.92 -26.30 5.19
CA GLY A 363 15.57 -25.84 3.96
C GLY A 363 14.61 -25.62 2.78
N GLU A 364 13.28 -25.70 2.98
CA GLU A 364 12.31 -25.43 1.92
C GLU A 364 12.27 -23.91 1.60
N PRO A 365 12.42 -23.51 0.32
CA PRO A 365 12.46 -22.09 -0.06
C PRO A 365 11.06 -21.46 -0.07
N GLY A 366 11.02 -20.13 -0.07
CA GLY A 366 9.78 -19.35 -0.24
C GLY A 366 9.11 -18.94 1.06
N LEU A 367 9.81 -19.08 2.20
CA LEU A 367 9.37 -18.51 3.46
C LEU A 367 9.53 -16.99 3.43
N ASN A 368 8.52 -16.28 3.93
CA ASN A 368 8.61 -14.83 4.09
C ASN A 368 9.70 -14.48 5.12
N TYR A 369 10.53 -13.51 4.80
CA TYR A 369 11.60 -13.05 5.69
C TYR A 369 11.07 -12.60 7.07
N LEU A 370 9.92 -11.94 7.10
CA LEU A 370 9.28 -11.46 8.33
C LEU A 370 8.38 -12.51 9.02
N CYS A 371 8.42 -13.79 8.59
CA CYS A 371 7.53 -14.84 9.09
C CYS A 371 7.48 -14.91 10.61
N LYS A 372 8.65 -14.87 11.29
CA LYS A 372 8.75 -14.93 12.76
C LYS A 372 8.01 -13.77 13.43
N GLY A 373 8.13 -12.55 12.89
CA GLY A 373 7.44 -11.38 13.42
C GLY A 373 5.93 -11.43 13.19
N HIS A 374 5.48 -11.88 12.00
CA HIS A 374 4.06 -12.09 11.73
C HIS A 374 3.45 -13.17 12.65
N TYR A 375 4.14 -14.28 12.84
CA TYR A 375 3.68 -15.34 13.75
C TYR A 375 3.56 -14.84 15.19
N GLN A 376 4.58 -14.12 15.68
CA GLN A 376 4.57 -13.47 17.00
C GLN A 376 3.34 -12.55 17.13
N PHE A 377 3.10 -11.68 16.15
CA PHE A 377 1.97 -10.76 16.17
C PHE A 377 0.63 -11.50 16.18
N PHE A 378 0.39 -12.42 15.25
CA PHE A 378 -0.90 -13.12 15.19
C PHE A 378 -1.16 -13.95 16.44
N LYS A 379 -0.15 -14.58 17.01
CA LYS A 379 -0.28 -15.30 18.28
C LYS A 379 -0.64 -14.36 19.42
N HIS A 380 0.01 -13.20 19.49
CA HIS A 380 -0.24 -12.17 20.50
C HIS A 380 -1.65 -11.61 20.43
N VAL A 381 -2.14 -11.30 19.23
CA VAL A 381 -3.46 -10.66 19.08
C VAL A 381 -4.63 -11.64 19.04
N ALA A 382 -4.39 -12.94 18.88
CA ALA A 382 -5.43 -13.94 18.72
C ALA A 382 -6.56 -13.84 19.76
N PRO A 383 -6.31 -13.81 21.09
CA PRO A 383 -7.38 -13.75 22.08
C PRO A 383 -8.21 -12.46 21.98
N TYR A 384 -7.60 -11.36 21.60
CA TYR A 384 -8.27 -10.07 21.39
C TYR A 384 -9.13 -10.11 20.13
N MET A 385 -8.60 -10.67 19.04
CA MET A 385 -9.31 -10.82 17.78
C MET A 385 -10.50 -11.77 17.93
N ASP A 386 -10.35 -12.85 18.68
CA ASP A 386 -11.45 -13.78 18.99
C ASP A 386 -12.56 -13.09 19.78
N PHE A 387 -12.23 -12.25 20.77
CA PHE A 387 -13.21 -11.44 21.50
C PHE A 387 -13.94 -10.47 20.55
N MET A 388 -13.21 -9.67 19.78
CA MET A 388 -13.79 -8.70 18.86
C MET A 388 -14.65 -9.37 17.78
N LYS A 389 -14.22 -10.51 17.25
CA LYS A 389 -15.00 -11.35 16.34
C LYS A 389 -16.31 -11.79 17.00
N ASN A 390 -16.27 -12.28 18.24
CA ASN A 390 -17.46 -12.70 18.96
C ASN A 390 -18.44 -11.53 19.16
N GLU A 391 -17.96 -10.33 19.47
CA GLU A 391 -18.80 -9.14 19.55
C GLU A 391 -19.48 -8.86 18.20
N LEU A 392 -18.75 -8.84 17.11
CA LEU A 392 -19.28 -8.61 15.77
C LEU A 392 -20.31 -9.68 15.35
N MET A 393 -20.04 -10.96 15.61
CA MET A 393 -20.97 -12.04 15.33
C MET A 393 -22.29 -11.92 16.11
N ASN A 394 -22.27 -11.28 17.26
CA ASN A 394 -23.45 -10.97 18.09
C ASN A 394 -24.01 -9.56 17.83
N GLN A 395 -23.61 -8.91 16.71
CA GLN A 395 -24.04 -7.55 16.34
C GLN A 395 -23.73 -6.49 17.42
N ARG A 396 -22.63 -6.66 18.13
CA ARG A 396 -22.12 -5.71 19.12
C ARG A 396 -20.82 -5.04 18.63
N PRO A 397 -20.51 -3.84 19.11
CA PRO A 397 -19.29 -3.15 18.70
C PRO A 397 -18.02 -3.90 19.15
N PRO A 398 -17.00 -4.07 18.29
CA PRO A 398 -15.71 -4.63 18.68
C PRO A 398 -15.00 -3.76 19.74
N ALA A 399 -15.34 -2.49 19.81
CA ALA A 399 -14.86 -1.53 20.81
C ALA A 399 -15.21 -1.90 22.26
N ASN A 400 -16.16 -2.83 22.50
CA ASN A 400 -16.46 -3.37 23.83
C ASN A 400 -15.24 -4.03 24.50
N ILE A 401 -14.24 -4.43 23.69
CA ILE A 401 -12.99 -4.98 24.21
C ILE A 401 -12.27 -4.02 25.17
N MET A 402 -12.36 -2.71 24.93
CA MET A 402 -11.74 -1.71 25.80
C MET A 402 -12.31 -1.73 27.21
N GLU A 403 -13.63 -1.92 27.34
CA GLU A 403 -14.30 -2.05 28.62
C GLU A 403 -13.99 -3.39 29.30
N ALA A 404 -14.01 -4.48 28.53
CA ALA A 404 -13.68 -5.82 29.04
C ALA A 404 -12.24 -5.88 29.59
N LEU A 405 -11.29 -5.24 28.93
CA LEU A 405 -9.91 -5.14 29.44
C LEU A 405 -9.82 -4.32 30.71
N LYS A 406 -10.51 -3.17 30.76
CA LYS A 406 -10.52 -2.29 31.93
C LYS A 406 -11.11 -2.96 33.16
N ASN A 407 -12.16 -3.77 32.98
CA ASN A 407 -12.86 -4.47 34.06
C ASN A 407 -12.16 -5.78 34.46
N GLY A 408 -11.17 -6.24 33.69
CA GLY A 408 -10.52 -7.54 33.91
C GLY A 408 -11.37 -8.75 33.50
N ASP A 409 -12.41 -8.54 32.69
CA ASP A 409 -13.30 -9.58 32.19
C ASP A 409 -12.61 -10.43 31.11
N LEU A 410 -11.64 -9.85 30.39
CA LEU A 410 -10.78 -10.55 29.45
C LEU A 410 -9.42 -10.82 30.10
N LYS A 411 -9.21 -12.04 30.56
CA LYS A 411 -7.90 -12.50 31.05
C LYS A 411 -7.11 -13.07 29.87
N ILE A 412 -5.97 -12.47 29.61
CA ILE A 412 -5.05 -12.93 28.57
C ILE A 412 -3.90 -13.63 29.24
N GLU A 413 -3.80 -14.92 29.01
CA GLU A 413 -2.63 -15.71 29.38
C GLU A 413 -1.62 -15.62 28.21
N TYR A 414 -0.45 -15.05 28.46
CA TYR A 414 0.63 -14.88 27.48
C TYR A 414 1.50 -16.14 27.34
#